data_d949dc8b9dc369dd332c24690745794c
#
_entry.id   d949dc8b9dc369dd332c24690745794c
#
_cell.length_a   1.000
_cell.length_b   1.000
_cell.length_c   1.000
_cell.angle_alpha   90.00
_cell.angle_beta   90.00
_cell.angle_gamma   90.00
#
_symmetry.space_group_name_H-M   'P 1'
#
loop_
_entity.id
_entity.type
_entity.pdbx_description
1 polymer ?
#
loop_
_entity_poly.entity_id
_entity_poly.type
_entity_poly.pdbx_seq_one_letter_code
_entity_poly.pdbx_strand_id
1 'polypeptide(L)'
;MLKSRIVMLVLVGASLAAGACKKKPVTTPVPVVNQDSINAENARRAEQARLDQMRRDSLAREQSRADSIRAAREGTGRAVADARATITNPVMFEFDKSDLTADDVVRLDAKIPLLNANPDLRIRVAGHTDSRGSDEYNMALGQRRAASAKRYLTQHGIPTARIETVSFGEERPAATGDDEGSMAQNRRAEFEIIAGGDNIKVALGGE
;
A
#
# COMPACT_ATOMS: atom_id res chain seq x y z
N MET A 1 -21.26 15.73 28.93
CA MET A 1 -22.00 15.79 30.21
C MET A 1 -21.09 15.27 31.32
N LEU A 2 -20.47 16.14 32.07
CA LEU A 2 -20.07 15.82 33.44
C LEU A 2 -19.80 17.14 34.18
N LYS A 3 -20.49 17.27 35.26
CA LYS A 3 -20.76 18.54 36.00
C LYS A 3 -19.57 18.87 36.91
N SER A 4 -19.13 20.13 36.85
CA SER A 4 -18.36 20.86 37.86
C SER A 4 -19.03 20.80 39.23
N ARG A 5 -18.28 20.49 40.29
CA ARG A 5 -18.68 20.69 41.68
C ARG A 5 -17.68 21.65 42.33
N ILE A 6 -18.16 22.88 42.46
CA ILE A 6 -17.58 23.91 43.30
C ILE A 6 -17.95 23.55 44.74
N VAL A 7 -16.94 23.42 45.61
CA VAL A 7 -17.17 23.36 47.06
C VAL A 7 -16.73 24.70 47.65
N MET A 8 -17.73 25.37 48.15
CA MET A 8 -17.64 26.64 48.88
C MET A 8 -17.48 26.30 50.37
N LEU A 9 -16.41 26.73 50.98
CA LEU A 9 -16.20 26.56 52.41
C LEU A 9 -16.28 27.91 53.11
N VAL A 10 -17.24 28.02 54.00
CA VAL A 10 -17.65 29.19 54.77
C VAL A 10 -16.71 29.43 55.96
N LEU A 11 -16.28 30.66 56.12
CA LEU A 11 -15.55 31.17 57.27
C LEU A 11 -16.48 31.33 58.48
N VAL A 12 -16.02 30.85 59.61
CA VAL A 12 -16.58 31.27 60.91
C VAL A 12 -15.44 31.91 61.71
N GLY A 13 -15.67 33.15 62.05
CA GLY A 13 -14.77 33.94 62.85
C GLY A 13 -14.87 33.63 64.35
N ALA A 14 -13.78 33.80 65.05
CA ALA A 14 -13.74 33.97 66.48
C ALA A 14 -12.69 34.99 66.84
N SER A 15 -13.14 36.13 67.31
CA SER A 15 -12.37 37.20 67.95
C SER A 15 -11.99 36.78 69.34
N LEU A 16 -10.73 36.93 69.78
CA LEU A 16 -10.40 37.15 71.18
C LEU A 16 -9.17 38.10 71.28
N ALA A 17 -9.35 39.06 72.06
CA ALA A 17 -8.50 40.23 72.32
C ALA A 17 -7.39 39.95 73.38
N ALA A 18 -6.43 40.81 73.35
CA ALA A 18 -5.57 41.31 74.44
C ALA A 18 -4.22 40.60 74.65
N GLY A 19 -3.18 41.41 74.52
CA GLY A 19 -1.83 41.17 75.04
C GLY A 19 -0.77 42.06 74.39
N ALA A 20 -0.70 43.34 74.83
CA ALA A 20 0.37 44.25 74.37
C ALA A 20 1.71 43.86 74.96
N CYS A 21 2.60 43.27 74.14
CA CYS A 21 4.02 43.26 74.37
C CYS A 21 4.70 43.96 73.19
N LYS A 22 5.24 45.16 73.43
CA LYS A 22 6.07 45.90 72.49
C LYS A 22 7.39 45.13 72.26
N LYS A 23 7.39 44.21 71.25
CA LYS A 23 8.65 43.73 70.69
C LYS A 23 9.06 44.69 69.58
N LYS A 24 10.31 45.15 69.65
CA LYS A 24 10.96 45.93 68.59
C LYS A 24 10.83 45.15 67.26
N PRO A 25 10.51 45.83 66.13
CA PRO A 25 10.49 45.14 64.85
C PRO A 25 11.92 44.69 64.51
N VAL A 26 12.09 43.36 64.47
CA VAL A 26 13.23 42.76 63.82
C VAL A 26 13.05 43.01 62.31
N THR A 27 13.66 44.00 61.78
CA THR A 27 13.81 44.14 60.34
C THR A 27 14.74 43.06 59.84
N THR A 28 14.15 41.91 59.44
CA THR A 28 14.84 40.98 58.60
C THR A 28 15.19 41.68 57.32
N PRO A 29 16.48 41.69 56.87
CA PRO A 29 16.81 42.28 55.60
C PRO A 29 16.10 41.51 54.53
N VAL A 30 15.19 42.18 53.79
CA VAL A 30 14.57 41.63 52.59
C VAL A 30 15.73 41.33 51.63
N PRO A 31 15.91 40.09 51.17
CA PRO A 31 17.02 39.79 50.23
C PRO A 31 16.81 40.67 49.00
N VAL A 32 17.77 41.53 48.76
CA VAL A 32 17.81 42.34 47.53
C VAL A 32 17.96 41.38 46.37
N VAL A 33 16.82 41.08 45.80
CA VAL A 33 16.80 40.22 44.58
C VAL A 33 17.46 41.01 43.47
N ASN A 34 18.63 40.57 43.03
CA ASN A 34 19.33 41.21 41.94
C ASN A 34 18.55 40.99 40.64
N GLN A 35 17.81 42.02 40.21
CA GLN A 35 16.95 42.00 39.03
C GLN A 35 17.72 41.63 37.77
N ASP A 36 18.98 42.03 37.66
CA ASP A 36 19.86 41.73 36.51
C ASP A 36 20.14 40.22 36.42
N SER A 37 20.33 39.54 37.56
CA SER A 37 20.51 38.09 37.60
C SER A 37 19.26 37.33 37.12
N ILE A 38 18.07 37.80 37.53
CA ILE A 38 16.81 37.22 37.10
C ILE A 38 16.58 37.44 35.60
N ASN A 39 16.88 38.66 35.12
CA ASN A 39 16.75 38.99 33.69
C ASN A 39 17.71 38.15 32.84
N ALA A 40 18.95 37.95 33.29
CA ALA A 40 19.93 37.12 32.61
C ALA A 40 19.52 35.64 32.58
N GLU A 41 18.93 35.12 33.66
CA GLU A 41 18.43 33.74 33.70
C GLU A 41 17.21 33.55 32.79
N ASN A 42 16.28 34.50 32.79
CA ASN A 42 15.12 34.48 31.91
C ASN A 42 15.54 34.56 30.44
N ALA A 43 16.53 35.37 30.09
CA ALA A 43 17.09 35.43 28.74
C ALA A 43 17.70 34.09 28.30
N ARG A 44 18.48 33.42 29.17
CA ARG A 44 19.03 32.10 28.91
C ARG A 44 17.96 31.04 28.72
N ARG A 45 16.90 31.04 29.56
CA ARG A 45 15.76 30.12 29.42
C ARG A 45 15.02 30.36 28.12
N ALA A 46 14.81 31.60 27.72
CA ALA A 46 14.15 31.92 26.45
C ALA A 46 14.98 31.46 25.24
N GLU A 47 16.32 31.66 25.29
CA GLU A 47 17.21 31.18 24.25
C GLU A 47 17.23 29.66 24.17
N GLN A 48 17.30 28.95 25.29
CA GLN A 48 17.23 27.51 25.34
C GLN A 48 15.88 26.99 24.77
N ALA A 49 14.79 27.61 25.13
CA ALA A 49 13.47 27.27 24.62
C ALA A 49 13.36 27.44 23.08
N ARG A 50 14.00 28.51 22.54
CA ARG A 50 14.10 28.72 21.08
C ARG A 50 14.93 27.62 20.39
N LEU A 51 16.06 27.25 20.95
CA LEU A 51 16.90 26.16 20.42
C LEU A 51 16.18 24.83 20.47
N ASP A 52 15.49 24.54 21.57
CA ASP A 52 14.69 23.30 21.69
C ASP A 52 13.50 23.28 20.71
N GLN A 53 12.90 24.44 20.46
CA GLN A 53 11.84 24.55 19.45
C GLN A 53 12.40 24.31 18.05
N MET A 54 13.53 24.94 17.69
CA MET A 54 14.17 24.73 16.38
C MET A 54 14.56 23.26 16.17
N ARG A 55 15.05 22.60 17.22
CA ARG A 55 15.38 21.16 17.18
C ARG A 55 14.13 20.32 16.95
N ARG A 56 13.02 20.59 17.67
CA ARG A 56 11.74 19.89 17.47
C ARG A 56 11.22 20.09 16.05
N ASP A 57 11.27 21.31 15.54
CA ASP A 57 10.81 21.63 14.18
C ASP A 57 11.65 20.92 13.11
N SER A 58 12.97 20.83 13.31
CA SER A 58 13.86 20.09 12.41
C SER A 58 13.54 18.60 12.40
N LEU A 59 13.37 17.99 13.57
CA LEU A 59 12.99 16.58 13.69
C LEU A 59 11.62 16.30 13.08
N ALA A 60 10.65 17.17 13.29
CA ALA A 60 9.31 17.04 12.70
C ALA A 60 9.34 17.09 11.16
N ARG A 61 10.16 17.99 10.59
CA ARG A 61 10.37 18.07 9.13
C ARG A 61 11.05 16.83 8.58
N GLU A 62 12.03 16.29 9.28
CA GLU A 62 12.74 15.06 8.89
C GLU A 62 11.78 13.85 8.91
N GLN A 63 10.98 13.71 9.97
CA GLN A 63 9.96 12.68 10.07
C GLN A 63 8.93 12.79 8.95
N SER A 64 8.41 13.99 8.69
CA SER A 64 7.44 14.22 7.61
C SER A 64 8.00 13.84 6.23
N ARG A 65 9.28 14.15 5.97
CA ARG A 65 9.96 13.73 4.73
C ARG A 65 10.10 12.19 4.65
N ALA A 66 10.50 11.56 5.74
CA ALA A 66 10.64 10.11 5.82
C ALA A 66 9.29 9.40 5.59
N ASP A 67 8.22 9.92 6.19
CA ASP A 67 6.87 9.38 6.01
C ASP A 67 6.36 9.57 4.58
N SER A 68 6.64 10.73 3.96
CA SER A 68 6.30 10.96 2.55
C SER A 68 7.04 10.00 1.60
N ILE A 69 8.33 9.77 1.84
CA ILE A 69 9.11 8.81 1.04
C ILE A 69 8.59 7.39 1.23
N ARG A 70 8.24 7.01 2.46
CA ARG A 70 7.66 5.70 2.76
C ARG A 70 6.33 5.52 2.04
N ALA A 71 5.41 6.47 2.15
CA ALA A 71 4.12 6.44 1.48
C ALA A 71 4.26 6.34 -0.05
N ALA A 72 5.21 7.09 -0.65
CA ALA A 72 5.48 7.02 -2.08
C ALA A 72 6.00 5.62 -2.50
N ARG A 73 6.91 5.03 -1.72
CA ARG A 73 7.42 3.67 -1.97
C ARG A 73 6.33 2.60 -1.86
N GLU A 74 5.48 2.70 -0.84
CA GLU A 74 4.35 1.78 -0.65
C GLU A 74 3.34 1.91 -1.79
N GLY A 75 3.02 3.14 -2.22
CA GLY A 75 2.16 3.41 -3.37
C GLY A 75 2.72 2.79 -4.67
N THR A 76 4.02 3.01 -4.94
CA THR A 76 4.69 2.41 -6.09
C THR A 76 4.68 0.88 -6.01
N GLY A 77 4.97 0.32 -4.83
CA GLY A 77 4.96 -1.13 -4.62
C GLY A 77 3.59 -1.76 -4.91
N ARG A 78 2.51 -1.12 -4.45
CA ARG A 78 1.13 -1.57 -4.75
C ARG A 78 0.84 -1.50 -6.24
N ALA A 79 1.13 -0.38 -6.87
CA ALA A 79 0.88 -0.22 -8.30
C ALA A 79 1.63 -1.27 -9.16
N VAL A 80 2.86 -1.62 -8.79
CA VAL A 80 3.61 -2.71 -9.44
C VAL A 80 2.96 -4.07 -9.19
N ALA A 81 2.49 -4.34 -7.98
CA ALA A 81 1.78 -5.57 -7.65
C ALA A 81 0.47 -5.70 -8.44
N ASP A 82 -0.31 -4.63 -8.55
CA ASP A 82 -1.55 -4.58 -9.32
C ASP A 82 -1.29 -4.78 -10.82
N ALA A 83 -0.26 -4.15 -11.37
CA ALA A 83 0.16 -4.35 -12.74
C ALA A 83 0.57 -5.80 -13.01
N ARG A 84 1.32 -6.41 -12.11
CA ARG A 84 1.70 -7.83 -12.18
C ARG A 84 0.46 -8.72 -12.14
N ALA A 85 -0.45 -8.49 -11.20
CA ALA A 85 -1.69 -9.24 -11.09
C ALA A 85 -2.54 -9.10 -12.37
N THR A 86 -2.63 -7.91 -12.96
CA THR A 86 -3.31 -7.69 -14.23
C THR A 86 -2.68 -8.50 -15.36
N ILE A 87 -1.34 -8.51 -15.47
CA ILE A 87 -0.64 -9.29 -16.51
C ILE A 87 -0.87 -10.78 -16.33
N THR A 88 -0.83 -11.28 -15.08
CA THR A 88 -0.94 -12.71 -14.78
C THR A 88 -2.39 -13.20 -14.65
N ASN A 89 -3.38 -12.32 -14.65
CA ASN A 89 -4.79 -12.69 -14.56
C ASN A 89 -5.18 -13.65 -15.72
N PRO A 90 -5.66 -14.87 -15.44
CA PRO A 90 -5.97 -15.83 -16.48
C PRO A 90 -7.21 -15.43 -17.30
N VAL A 91 -7.28 -15.94 -18.53
CA VAL A 91 -8.52 -15.97 -19.32
C VAL A 91 -9.16 -17.34 -19.21
N MET A 92 -10.49 -17.38 -19.24
CA MET A 92 -11.28 -18.58 -19.00
C MET A 92 -11.90 -19.04 -20.32
N PHE A 93 -12.26 -20.31 -20.40
CA PHE A 93 -12.85 -20.86 -21.62
C PHE A 93 -14.11 -21.69 -21.30
N GLU A 94 -15.05 -21.67 -22.21
CA GLU A 94 -16.17 -22.58 -22.17
C GLU A 94 -15.72 -24.03 -22.42
N PHE A 95 -16.60 -24.97 -22.06
CA PHE A 95 -16.32 -26.36 -22.28
C PHE A 95 -16.06 -26.64 -23.77
N ASP A 96 -14.99 -27.36 -24.04
CA ASP A 96 -14.53 -27.77 -25.36
C ASP A 96 -14.28 -26.62 -26.36
N LYS A 97 -14.16 -25.37 -25.87
CA LYS A 97 -13.89 -24.21 -26.73
C LYS A 97 -12.50 -23.63 -26.46
N SER A 98 -11.97 -22.96 -27.51
CA SER A 98 -10.75 -22.15 -27.47
C SER A 98 -11.01 -20.71 -27.96
N ASP A 99 -12.26 -20.34 -28.20
CA ASP A 99 -12.64 -18.97 -28.57
C ASP A 99 -12.69 -18.09 -27.32
N LEU A 100 -12.26 -16.83 -27.49
CA LEU A 100 -12.29 -15.85 -26.41
C LEU A 100 -13.69 -15.28 -26.27
N THR A 101 -14.17 -15.20 -25.03
CA THR A 101 -15.42 -14.51 -24.70
C THR A 101 -15.20 -13.00 -24.62
N ALA A 102 -16.27 -12.21 -24.51
CA ALA A 102 -16.18 -10.77 -24.32
C ALA A 102 -15.42 -10.41 -23.01
N ASP A 103 -15.65 -11.17 -21.96
CA ASP A 103 -14.95 -10.96 -20.67
C ASP A 103 -13.45 -11.26 -20.78
N ASP A 104 -13.06 -12.26 -21.58
CA ASP A 104 -11.64 -12.58 -21.81
C ASP A 104 -10.97 -11.52 -22.66
N VAL A 105 -11.68 -10.94 -23.62
CA VAL A 105 -11.22 -9.77 -24.38
C VAL A 105 -10.91 -8.60 -23.45
N VAL A 106 -11.81 -8.25 -22.52
CA VAL A 106 -11.57 -7.18 -21.53
C VAL A 106 -10.34 -7.47 -20.69
N ARG A 107 -10.14 -8.73 -20.26
CA ARG A 107 -8.95 -9.14 -19.49
C ARG A 107 -7.66 -9.02 -20.31
N LEU A 108 -7.71 -9.36 -21.61
CA LEU A 108 -6.56 -9.24 -22.50
C LEU A 108 -6.26 -7.77 -22.81
N ASP A 109 -7.29 -6.96 -23.05
CA ASP A 109 -7.13 -5.52 -23.29
C ASP A 109 -6.44 -4.80 -22.12
N ALA A 110 -6.77 -5.17 -20.89
CA ALA A 110 -6.12 -4.63 -19.71
C ALA A 110 -4.61 -4.93 -19.63
N LYS A 111 -4.12 -5.99 -20.30
CA LYS A 111 -2.71 -6.35 -20.35
C LYS A 111 -1.93 -5.54 -21.38
N ILE A 112 -2.56 -5.11 -22.46
CA ILE A 112 -1.90 -4.46 -23.61
C ILE A 112 -1.13 -3.20 -23.20
N PRO A 113 -1.71 -2.22 -22.49
CA PRO A 113 -0.98 -1.01 -22.09
C PRO A 113 0.22 -1.33 -21.19
N LEU A 114 0.10 -2.33 -20.31
CA LEU A 114 1.20 -2.75 -19.44
C LEU A 114 2.33 -3.42 -20.24
N LEU A 115 1.98 -4.26 -21.21
CA LEU A 115 2.97 -4.90 -22.09
C LEU A 115 3.67 -3.88 -23.01
N ASN A 116 2.96 -2.86 -23.47
CA ASN A 116 3.54 -1.77 -24.27
C ASN A 116 4.46 -0.86 -23.45
N ALA A 117 4.09 -0.54 -22.22
CA ALA A 117 4.94 0.24 -21.31
C ALA A 117 6.22 -0.50 -20.88
N ASN A 118 6.27 -1.82 -21.05
CA ASN A 118 7.35 -2.68 -20.63
C ASN A 118 7.87 -3.54 -21.80
N PRO A 119 8.64 -2.98 -22.74
CA PRO A 119 9.09 -3.66 -23.95
C PRO A 119 9.99 -4.89 -23.68
N ASP A 120 10.72 -4.90 -22.57
CA ASP A 120 11.59 -6.00 -22.17
C ASP A 120 10.83 -7.17 -21.52
N LEU A 121 9.56 -6.96 -21.19
CA LEU A 121 8.75 -7.98 -20.54
C LEU A 121 8.36 -9.06 -21.54
N ARG A 122 8.65 -10.32 -21.19
CA ARG A 122 8.25 -11.51 -21.94
C ARG A 122 7.30 -12.35 -21.09
N ILE A 123 6.31 -12.90 -21.74
CA ILE A 123 5.29 -13.74 -21.11
C ILE A 123 5.22 -15.11 -21.74
N ARG A 124 4.85 -16.10 -20.95
CA ARG A 124 4.41 -17.41 -21.39
C ARG A 124 2.91 -17.54 -21.16
N VAL A 125 2.21 -18.03 -22.16
CA VAL A 125 0.78 -18.35 -22.07
C VAL A 125 0.67 -19.87 -21.99
N ALA A 126 0.18 -20.38 -20.86
CA ALA A 126 -0.01 -21.79 -20.58
C ALA A 126 -1.48 -22.15 -20.70
N GLY A 127 -1.82 -23.04 -21.65
CA GLY A 127 -3.20 -23.50 -21.84
C GLY A 127 -3.49 -24.74 -21.01
N HIS A 128 -4.67 -24.75 -20.40
CA HIS A 128 -5.15 -25.82 -19.55
C HIS A 128 -6.56 -26.25 -19.93
N THR A 129 -6.91 -27.47 -19.55
CA THR A 129 -8.24 -28.06 -19.76
C THR A 129 -8.78 -28.63 -18.45
N ASP A 130 -10.06 -28.95 -18.43
CA ASP A 130 -10.61 -29.85 -17.43
C ASP A 130 -10.24 -31.31 -17.78
N SER A 131 -10.59 -32.26 -16.91
CA SER A 131 -10.18 -33.66 -16.98
C SER A 131 -11.04 -34.51 -17.97
N ARG A 132 -11.91 -33.89 -18.75
CA ARG A 132 -12.77 -34.61 -19.72
C ARG A 132 -12.03 -34.73 -21.06
N GLY A 133 -11.91 -35.94 -21.53
CA GLY A 133 -11.28 -36.26 -22.81
C GLY A 133 -10.04 -37.13 -22.65
N SER A 134 -9.28 -37.32 -23.74
CA SER A 134 -7.96 -37.95 -23.66
C SER A 134 -6.85 -36.93 -23.45
N ASP A 135 -5.74 -37.38 -22.89
CA ASP A 135 -4.57 -36.53 -22.64
C ASP A 135 -4.10 -35.80 -23.92
N GLU A 136 -4.05 -36.51 -25.05
CA GLU A 136 -3.65 -35.95 -26.34
C GLU A 136 -4.63 -34.89 -26.83
N TYR A 137 -5.94 -35.13 -26.66
CA TYR A 137 -6.97 -34.16 -27.00
C TYR A 137 -6.85 -32.91 -26.13
N ASN A 138 -6.67 -33.08 -24.82
CA ASN A 138 -6.54 -32.02 -23.85
C ASN A 138 -5.25 -31.21 -24.06
N MET A 139 -4.14 -31.86 -24.40
CA MET A 139 -2.91 -31.16 -24.80
C MET A 139 -3.12 -30.29 -26.05
N ALA A 140 -3.83 -30.82 -27.06
CA ALA A 140 -4.12 -30.05 -28.27
C ALA A 140 -5.11 -28.90 -28.00
N LEU A 141 -6.12 -29.09 -27.16
CA LEU A 141 -7.08 -28.05 -26.78
C LEU A 141 -6.41 -26.95 -25.95
N GLY A 142 -5.58 -27.31 -24.98
CA GLY A 142 -4.80 -26.35 -24.21
C GLY A 142 -3.87 -25.51 -25.12
N GLN A 143 -3.23 -26.14 -26.10
CA GLN A 143 -2.41 -25.41 -27.07
C GLN A 143 -3.25 -24.42 -27.92
N ARG A 144 -4.45 -24.80 -28.35
CA ARG A 144 -5.37 -23.91 -29.09
C ARG A 144 -5.78 -22.71 -28.22
N ARG A 145 -6.07 -22.90 -26.94
CA ARG A 145 -6.39 -21.84 -25.98
C ARG A 145 -5.25 -20.85 -25.80
N ALA A 146 -4.03 -21.34 -25.57
CA ALA A 146 -2.84 -20.50 -25.47
C ALA A 146 -2.59 -19.72 -26.79
N ALA A 147 -2.77 -20.37 -27.93
CA ALA A 147 -2.61 -19.75 -29.25
C ALA A 147 -3.68 -18.65 -29.50
N SER A 148 -4.91 -18.83 -29.05
CA SER A 148 -5.98 -17.81 -29.19
C SER A 148 -5.64 -16.54 -28.40
N ALA A 149 -5.21 -16.66 -27.15
CA ALA A 149 -4.75 -15.53 -26.36
C ALA A 149 -3.52 -14.85 -26.97
N LYS A 150 -2.52 -15.62 -27.43
CA LYS A 150 -1.34 -15.07 -28.12
C LYS A 150 -1.73 -14.31 -29.39
N ARG A 151 -2.60 -14.88 -30.21
CA ARG A 151 -3.08 -14.26 -31.45
C ARG A 151 -3.75 -12.93 -31.16
N TYR A 152 -4.62 -12.86 -30.15
CA TYR A 152 -5.27 -11.63 -29.75
C TYR A 152 -4.25 -10.53 -29.40
N LEU A 153 -3.32 -10.83 -28.50
CA LEU A 153 -2.28 -9.88 -28.09
C LEU A 153 -1.39 -9.43 -29.27
N THR A 154 -1.06 -10.34 -30.19
CA THR A 154 -0.23 -9.99 -31.35
C THR A 154 -0.97 -9.14 -32.38
N GLN A 155 -2.28 -9.35 -32.55
CA GLN A 155 -3.13 -8.49 -33.38
C GLN A 155 -3.24 -7.08 -32.82
N HIS A 156 -3.06 -6.91 -31.50
CA HIS A 156 -3.06 -5.63 -30.78
C HIS A 156 -1.65 -5.06 -30.57
N GLY A 157 -0.67 -5.48 -31.38
CA GLY A 157 0.64 -4.86 -31.46
C GLY A 157 1.72 -5.44 -30.53
N ILE A 158 1.44 -6.47 -29.77
CA ILE A 158 2.48 -7.10 -28.93
C ILE A 158 3.33 -8.03 -29.81
N PRO A 159 4.66 -7.84 -29.90
CA PRO A 159 5.53 -8.66 -30.75
C PRO A 159 5.45 -10.15 -30.40
N THR A 160 5.31 -10.98 -31.43
CA THR A 160 5.19 -12.46 -31.29
C THR A 160 6.36 -13.07 -30.52
N ALA A 161 7.58 -12.52 -30.66
CA ALA A 161 8.79 -12.98 -29.98
C ALA A 161 8.75 -12.78 -28.46
N ARG A 162 7.83 -11.96 -27.96
CA ARG A 162 7.64 -11.70 -26.53
C ARG A 162 6.65 -12.68 -25.87
N ILE A 163 5.97 -13.51 -26.66
CA ILE A 163 4.90 -14.39 -26.18
C ILE A 163 5.23 -15.83 -26.54
N GLU A 164 5.57 -16.62 -25.54
CA GLU A 164 5.70 -18.08 -25.65
C GLU A 164 4.34 -18.74 -25.38
N THR A 165 4.11 -19.92 -25.97
CA THR A 165 2.92 -20.73 -25.66
C THR A 165 3.33 -22.13 -25.25
N VAL A 166 2.64 -22.69 -24.29
CA VAL A 166 2.78 -24.08 -23.84
C VAL A 166 1.38 -24.61 -23.50
N SER A 167 1.21 -25.89 -23.63
CA SER A 167 0.01 -26.59 -23.10
C SER A 167 0.43 -27.54 -21.99
N PHE A 168 -0.39 -27.61 -20.98
CA PHE A 168 -0.34 -28.63 -19.93
C PHE A 168 -1.57 -29.53 -19.94
N GLY A 169 -2.50 -29.30 -20.91
CA GLY A 169 -3.75 -30.06 -20.91
C GLY A 169 -4.40 -30.07 -19.53
N GLU A 170 -4.67 -31.23 -18.99
CA GLU A 170 -5.25 -31.46 -17.67
C GLU A 170 -4.21 -31.69 -16.55
N GLU A 171 -2.91 -31.79 -16.91
CA GLU A 171 -1.84 -32.18 -15.96
C GLU A 171 -1.64 -31.20 -14.79
N ARG A 172 -2.09 -29.94 -14.92
CA ARG A 172 -1.93 -28.90 -13.89
C ARG A 172 -3.27 -28.26 -13.55
N PRO A 173 -4.12 -28.94 -12.79
CA PRO A 173 -5.42 -28.40 -12.39
C PRO A 173 -5.25 -27.24 -11.39
N ALA A 174 -6.06 -26.19 -11.55
CA ALA A 174 -6.18 -25.10 -10.58
C ALA A 174 -7.11 -25.47 -9.42
N ALA A 175 -8.13 -26.29 -9.71
CA ALA A 175 -9.05 -26.82 -8.72
C ALA A 175 -9.18 -28.33 -8.89
N THR A 176 -9.27 -29.03 -7.76
CA THR A 176 -9.50 -30.47 -7.71
C THR A 176 -10.99 -30.74 -7.46
N GLY A 177 -11.60 -31.64 -8.24
CA GLY A 177 -12.99 -32.01 -8.14
C GLY A 177 -13.60 -32.22 -9.52
N ASP A 178 -14.70 -33.01 -9.55
CA ASP A 178 -15.41 -33.37 -10.77
C ASP A 178 -16.71 -32.55 -10.94
N ASP A 179 -16.89 -31.51 -10.09
CA ASP A 179 -18.00 -30.57 -10.23
C ASP A 179 -17.71 -29.52 -11.31
N GLU A 180 -18.75 -28.95 -11.90
CA GLU A 180 -18.60 -27.98 -12.98
C GLU A 180 -17.86 -26.70 -12.53
N GLY A 181 -17.95 -26.32 -11.27
CA GLY A 181 -17.24 -25.17 -10.72
C GLY A 181 -15.72 -25.39 -10.74
N SER A 182 -15.24 -26.56 -10.30
CA SER A 182 -13.84 -26.97 -10.35
C SER A 182 -13.37 -27.13 -11.79
N MET A 183 -14.15 -27.77 -12.65
CA MET A 183 -13.82 -27.93 -14.07
C MET A 183 -13.73 -26.58 -14.78
N ALA A 184 -14.64 -25.64 -14.50
CA ALA A 184 -14.60 -24.30 -15.09
C ALA A 184 -13.33 -23.54 -14.74
N GLN A 185 -12.79 -23.68 -13.52
CA GLN A 185 -11.52 -23.08 -13.11
C GLN A 185 -10.32 -23.69 -13.85
N ASN A 186 -10.42 -24.96 -14.26
CA ASN A 186 -9.37 -25.65 -14.99
C ASN A 186 -9.32 -25.22 -16.47
N ARG A 187 -10.45 -24.85 -17.06
CA ARG A 187 -10.52 -24.38 -18.46
C ARG A 187 -10.00 -22.95 -18.59
N ARG A 188 -8.68 -22.78 -18.63
CA ARG A 188 -8.04 -21.46 -18.60
C ARG A 188 -6.79 -21.39 -19.46
N ALA A 189 -6.35 -20.16 -19.74
CA ALA A 189 -4.98 -19.88 -20.13
C ALA A 189 -4.37 -18.96 -19.08
N GLU A 190 -3.27 -19.40 -18.47
CA GLU A 190 -2.47 -18.65 -17.50
C GLU A 190 -1.40 -17.82 -18.20
N PHE A 191 -1.04 -16.72 -17.58
CA PHE A 191 0.02 -15.83 -18.05
C PHE A 191 1.14 -15.80 -17.02
N GLU A 192 2.32 -16.20 -17.43
CA GLU A 192 3.51 -16.22 -16.62
C GLU A 192 4.53 -15.19 -17.16
N ILE A 193 5.08 -14.35 -16.28
CA ILE A 193 6.16 -13.44 -16.65
C ILE A 193 7.46 -14.22 -16.60
N ILE A 194 8.12 -14.40 -17.76
CA ILE A 194 9.34 -15.19 -17.89
C ILE A 194 10.62 -14.35 -18.03
N ALA A 195 10.48 -13.04 -18.31
CA ALA A 195 11.58 -12.10 -18.31
C ALA A 195 11.07 -10.67 -18.14
N GLY A 196 11.92 -9.76 -17.66
CA GLY A 196 11.62 -8.33 -17.52
C GLY A 196 10.69 -7.97 -16.36
N GLY A 197 10.39 -8.92 -15.47
CA GLY A 197 9.43 -8.74 -14.39
C GLY A 197 9.93 -7.99 -13.15
N ASP A 198 11.22 -7.68 -13.05
CA ASP A 198 11.82 -7.09 -11.85
C ASP A 198 11.48 -5.59 -11.71
N ASN A 199 11.28 -4.89 -12.83
CA ASN A 199 11.04 -3.46 -12.89
C ASN A 199 9.81 -3.12 -13.76
N ILE A 200 8.64 -3.60 -13.39
CA ILE A 200 7.42 -3.30 -14.14
C ILE A 200 7.09 -1.82 -14.00
N LYS A 201 7.12 -1.11 -15.12
CA LYS A 201 6.64 0.26 -15.22
C LYS A 201 5.11 0.24 -15.23
N VAL A 202 4.52 0.92 -14.29
CA VAL A 202 3.08 1.18 -14.30
C VAL A 202 2.86 2.37 -15.22
N ALA A 203 2.07 2.21 -16.28
CA ALA A 203 1.58 3.34 -17.05
C ALA A 203 0.67 4.13 -16.10
N LEU A 204 1.21 5.17 -15.48
CA LEU A 204 0.40 6.18 -14.83
C LEU A 204 -0.44 6.76 -15.96
N GLY A 205 -1.76 6.55 -15.92
CA GLY A 205 -2.68 7.00 -16.95
C GLY A 205 -2.34 8.45 -17.31
N GLY A 206 -1.99 8.66 -18.58
CA GLY A 206 -1.78 10.00 -19.10
C GLY A 206 -3.06 10.78 -18.96
N GLU A 207 -2.94 11.98 -18.42
CA GLU A 207 -3.94 13.05 -18.50
C GLU A 207 -4.36 13.30 -19.96
#